data_5225ff020fd350332fa313aeb2c2af27
#
_entry.id   5225ff020fd350332fa313aeb2c2af27
#
_cell.length_a   1.000
_cell.length_b   1.000
_cell.length_c   1.000
_cell.angle_alpha   90.00
_cell.angle_beta   90.00
_cell.angle_gamma   90.00
#
_symmetry.space_group_name_H-M   'P 1'
#
loop_
_entity.id
_entity.type
_entity.pdbx_description
1 polymer ?
#
loop_
_entity_poly.entity_id
_entity_poly.type
_entity_poly.pdbx_seq_one_letter_code
_entity_poly.pdbx_strand_id
1 'polypeptide(L)'
;MKAVTYQGIKNVVVKEVPDPKIEKPDDMIIKVTSTAICGSDLHLIHGMIPNLQENYVIGHEPMGIVEEVGPGVTKVKKGDRVIIPFNIACGECHYCKNHLESQCDNSNDNGDMGAYFGYSGTTGGYPGGQAEYLRVPFANFTHFKIPETCEEPDEKLAVIADAMTTGFWSVDNAGVKDGDTVIVLGCGPVGLFAQKFCWLKGAKRVIAVDYVNYRLQHAKRTNKVEIVNFEDHENVGSYLKEITKGGADVVIDAVGMDGKMTDMEFLASGMKLHGGALSAFIMASQAVRKGGTIQVTGVYGGRYNGFPLGDIMQRNINIRSGQAPVIHYMPYMFELVSTGKIDPGDVVSHVLPLSEAKRGYEIFDTKMDDCIKVVLKP
;
A
#
# COMPACT_ATOMS: atom_id res chain seq x y z
N MET A 1 -18.78 13.12 -14.09
CA MET A 1 -18.61 11.75 -13.53
C MET A 1 -18.77 11.76 -12.03
N LYS A 2 -19.16 10.62 -11.45
CA LYS A 2 -19.15 10.44 -10.00
C LYS A 2 -17.76 10.07 -9.49
N ALA A 3 -17.36 10.64 -8.36
CA ALA A 3 -16.08 10.35 -7.73
C ALA A 3 -16.16 10.49 -6.20
N VAL A 4 -15.32 9.74 -5.49
CA VAL A 4 -15.10 9.88 -4.05
C VAL A 4 -14.19 11.07 -3.83
N THR A 5 -14.68 12.04 -3.07
CA THR A 5 -13.96 13.29 -2.82
C THR A 5 -13.73 13.49 -1.32
N TYR A 6 -12.56 14.01 -0.98
CA TYR A 6 -12.24 14.50 0.35
C TYR A 6 -13.03 15.77 0.66
N GLN A 7 -13.68 15.83 1.82
CA GLN A 7 -14.49 16.98 2.27
C GLN A 7 -14.12 17.44 3.69
N GLY A 8 -12.87 17.27 4.06
CA GLY A 8 -12.38 17.54 5.40
C GLY A 8 -12.11 16.27 6.21
N ILE A 9 -11.62 16.46 7.44
CA ILE A 9 -11.22 15.35 8.31
C ILE A 9 -12.38 14.40 8.57
N LYS A 10 -12.15 13.10 8.37
CA LYS A 10 -13.12 11.99 8.50
C LYS A 10 -14.37 12.16 7.63
N ASN A 11 -14.28 12.92 6.56
CA ASN A 11 -15.41 13.17 5.69
C ASN A 11 -15.05 12.93 4.22
N VAL A 12 -15.61 11.88 3.66
CA VAL A 12 -15.58 11.57 2.22
C VAL A 12 -16.99 11.51 1.68
N VAL A 13 -17.18 12.04 0.47
CA VAL A 13 -18.49 12.10 -0.18
C VAL A 13 -18.35 11.76 -1.65
N VAL A 14 -19.29 10.98 -2.17
CA VAL A 14 -19.41 10.76 -3.61
C VAL A 14 -20.14 11.97 -4.23
N LYS A 15 -19.49 12.64 -5.17
CA LYS A 15 -20.00 13.83 -5.85
C LYS A 15 -19.86 13.73 -7.36
N GLU A 16 -20.65 14.53 -8.06
CA GLU A 16 -20.41 14.86 -9.45
C GLU A 16 -19.20 15.80 -9.56
N VAL A 17 -18.23 15.41 -10.38
CA VAL A 17 -17.04 16.19 -10.72
C VAL A 17 -16.89 16.23 -12.25
N PRO A 18 -16.13 17.18 -12.82
CA PRO A 18 -15.84 17.18 -14.26
C PRO A 18 -15.23 15.87 -14.73
N ASP A 19 -15.57 15.43 -15.93
CA ASP A 19 -14.91 14.29 -16.55
C ASP A 19 -13.46 14.61 -16.88
N PRO A 20 -12.54 13.65 -16.76
CA PRO A 20 -11.16 13.84 -17.16
C PRO A 20 -11.06 14.03 -18.69
N LYS A 21 -9.99 14.69 -19.12
CA LYS A 21 -9.69 14.93 -20.54
C LYS A 21 -8.24 14.52 -20.84
N ILE A 22 -7.96 14.20 -22.09
CA ILE A 22 -6.59 14.08 -22.59
C ILE A 22 -5.96 15.48 -22.51
N GLU A 23 -4.89 15.62 -21.74
CA GLU A 23 -4.16 16.88 -21.55
C GLU A 23 -2.81 16.86 -22.30
N LYS A 24 -2.20 15.67 -22.37
CA LYS A 24 -0.92 15.45 -23.07
C LYS A 24 -1.06 14.33 -24.11
N PRO A 25 -0.23 14.34 -25.17
CA PRO A 25 -0.32 13.34 -26.22
C PRO A 25 -0.16 11.89 -25.73
N ASP A 26 0.52 11.68 -24.62
CA ASP A 26 0.83 10.37 -24.03
C ASP A 26 -0.12 10.01 -22.86
N ASP A 27 -1.23 10.71 -22.70
CA ASP A 27 -2.28 10.38 -21.75
C ASP A 27 -3.22 9.30 -22.29
N MET A 28 -3.85 8.55 -21.39
CA MET A 28 -5.07 7.80 -21.67
C MET A 28 -6.16 8.11 -20.63
N ILE A 29 -7.40 7.83 -20.98
CA ILE A 29 -8.53 7.81 -20.04
C ILE A 29 -9.02 6.38 -19.94
N ILE A 30 -9.19 5.90 -18.72
CA ILE A 30 -9.82 4.62 -18.45
C ILE A 30 -11.21 4.83 -17.86
N LYS A 31 -12.16 3.96 -18.22
CA LYS A 31 -13.39 3.73 -17.49
C LYS A 31 -13.05 2.77 -16.35
N VAL A 32 -13.12 3.23 -15.12
CA VAL A 32 -12.79 2.41 -13.95
C VAL A 32 -13.84 1.33 -13.74
N THR A 33 -13.41 0.10 -13.56
CA THR A 33 -14.29 -1.06 -13.29
C THR A 33 -14.17 -1.55 -11.87
N SER A 34 -13.01 -1.30 -11.24
CA SER A 34 -12.76 -1.59 -9.83
C SER A 34 -11.69 -0.65 -9.30
N THR A 35 -11.83 -0.24 -8.05
CA THR A 35 -10.82 0.52 -7.32
C THR A 35 -10.88 0.14 -5.85
N ALA A 36 -9.76 0.18 -5.13
CA ALA A 36 -9.77 -0.26 -3.75
C ALA A 36 -9.45 0.88 -2.77
N ILE A 37 -9.86 0.69 -1.51
CA ILE A 37 -9.51 1.56 -0.38
C ILE A 37 -8.22 1.03 0.26
N CYS A 38 -7.23 1.90 0.42
CA CYS A 38 -5.95 1.61 1.05
C CYS A 38 -5.83 2.21 2.45
N GLY A 39 -4.97 1.64 3.30
CA GLY A 39 -4.62 2.23 4.60
C GLY A 39 -4.06 3.64 4.48
N SER A 40 -3.30 3.91 3.41
CA SER A 40 -2.77 5.26 3.16
C SER A 40 -3.84 6.30 2.80
N ASP A 41 -5.01 5.89 2.29
CA ASP A 41 -6.15 6.81 2.13
C ASP A 41 -6.66 7.29 3.50
N LEU A 42 -6.54 6.46 4.55
CA LEU A 42 -6.89 6.86 5.92
C LEU A 42 -6.00 8.00 6.43
N HIS A 43 -4.72 8.05 6.04
CA HIS A 43 -3.85 9.18 6.39
C HIS A 43 -4.40 10.51 5.86
N LEU A 44 -4.98 10.49 4.66
CA LEU A 44 -5.63 11.67 4.06
C LEU A 44 -6.85 12.09 4.88
N ILE A 45 -7.75 11.16 5.14
CA ILE A 45 -9.00 11.47 5.83
C ILE A 45 -8.79 11.78 7.32
N HIS A 46 -7.73 11.31 7.95
CA HIS A 46 -7.34 11.69 9.31
C HIS A 46 -6.60 13.03 9.39
N GLY A 47 -6.35 13.69 8.24
CA GLY A 47 -5.67 14.98 8.20
C GLY A 47 -4.16 14.90 8.51
N MET A 48 -3.56 13.71 8.38
CA MET A 48 -2.11 13.53 8.59
C MET A 48 -1.28 14.09 7.43
N ILE A 49 -1.87 14.25 6.26
CA ILE A 49 -1.23 14.83 5.07
C ILE A 49 -1.62 16.30 4.95
N PRO A 50 -0.66 17.21 4.99
CA PRO A 50 -0.94 18.64 4.94
C PRO A 50 -1.45 19.08 3.55
N ASN A 51 -2.22 20.18 3.55
CA ASN A 51 -2.66 20.88 2.34
C ASN A 51 -3.55 20.08 1.37
N LEU A 52 -4.24 19.05 1.84
CA LEU A 52 -5.26 18.38 1.05
C LEU A 52 -6.49 19.29 0.92
N GLN A 53 -6.87 19.62 -0.30
CA GLN A 53 -7.99 20.52 -0.58
C GLN A 53 -9.31 19.75 -0.58
N GLU A 54 -10.40 20.43 -0.18
CA GLU A 54 -11.76 19.90 -0.38
C GLU A 54 -12.05 19.68 -1.87
N ASN A 55 -12.89 18.71 -2.16
CA ASN A 55 -13.23 18.22 -3.50
C ASN A 55 -12.10 17.50 -4.25
N TYR A 56 -10.97 17.23 -3.60
CA TYR A 56 -9.93 16.42 -4.20
C TYR A 56 -10.40 14.97 -4.34
N VAL A 57 -10.27 14.41 -5.55
CA VAL A 57 -10.63 13.01 -5.83
C VAL A 57 -9.53 12.11 -5.29
N ILE A 58 -9.88 11.16 -4.42
CA ILE A 58 -8.93 10.26 -3.74
C ILE A 58 -8.90 8.86 -4.35
N GLY A 59 -8.00 8.01 -3.84
CA GLY A 59 -7.84 6.61 -4.24
C GLY A 59 -6.77 6.38 -5.29
N HIS A 60 -5.99 5.31 -5.11
CA HIS A 60 -4.79 5.05 -5.92
C HIS A 60 -4.63 3.58 -6.37
N GLU A 61 -5.67 2.76 -6.20
CA GLU A 61 -5.65 1.35 -6.62
C GLU A 61 -6.72 1.06 -7.71
N PRO A 62 -6.74 1.80 -8.84
CA PRO A 62 -7.76 1.59 -9.87
C PRO A 62 -7.32 0.55 -10.91
N MET A 63 -8.32 -0.06 -11.51
CA MET A 63 -8.21 -0.76 -12.78
C MET A 63 -9.45 -0.49 -13.63
N GLY A 64 -9.36 -0.74 -14.92
CA GLY A 64 -10.48 -0.48 -15.81
C GLY A 64 -10.21 -0.82 -17.27
N ILE A 65 -11.04 -0.25 -18.12
CA ILE A 65 -10.98 -0.41 -19.57
C ILE A 65 -10.58 0.92 -20.20
N VAL A 66 -9.62 0.89 -21.10
CA VAL A 66 -9.19 2.08 -21.85
C VAL A 66 -10.35 2.62 -22.67
N GLU A 67 -10.78 3.84 -22.40
CA GLU A 67 -11.87 4.52 -23.11
C GLU A 67 -11.36 5.44 -24.21
N GLU A 68 -10.26 6.15 -23.95
CA GLU A 68 -9.67 7.10 -24.88
C GLU A 68 -8.13 7.08 -24.75
N VAL A 69 -7.43 7.32 -25.84
CA VAL A 69 -5.96 7.44 -25.87
C VAL A 69 -5.53 8.69 -26.62
N GLY A 70 -4.52 9.37 -26.11
CA GLY A 70 -3.85 10.45 -26.81
C GLY A 70 -3.07 9.97 -28.04
N PRO A 71 -2.74 10.85 -28.99
CA PRO A 71 -2.09 10.47 -30.27
C PRO A 71 -0.68 9.90 -30.13
N GLY A 72 -0.02 10.08 -28.97
CA GLY A 72 1.30 9.52 -28.65
C GLY A 72 1.26 8.15 -27.98
N VAL A 73 0.06 7.63 -27.65
CA VAL A 73 -0.08 6.33 -27.00
C VAL A 73 -0.03 5.20 -28.02
N THR A 74 0.87 4.25 -27.81
CA THR A 74 1.13 3.13 -28.73
C THR A 74 1.07 1.76 -28.08
N LYS A 75 1.10 1.68 -26.76
CA LYS A 75 1.15 0.39 -26.02
C LYS A 75 -0.23 -0.17 -25.66
N VAL A 76 -1.23 0.68 -25.64
CA VAL A 76 -2.62 0.32 -25.37
C VAL A 76 -3.54 1.01 -26.36
N LYS A 77 -4.76 0.48 -26.49
CA LYS A 77 -5.83 1.00 -27.35
C LYS A 77 -7.17 0.96 -26.60
N LYS A 78 -8.15 1.71 -27.10
CA LYS A 78 -9.54 1.64 -26.61
C LYS A 78 -10.02 0.19 -26.55
N GLY A 79 -10.60 -0.19 -25.41
CA GLY A 79 -11.09 -1.52 -25.10
C GLY A 79 -10.10 -2.42 -24.38
N ASP A 80 -8.83 -2.06 -24.29
CA ASP A 80 -7.87 -2.83 -23.50
C ASP A 80 -8.19 -2.74 -22.00
N ARG A 81 -8.09 -3.88 -21.31
CA ARG A 81 -8.27 -3.98 -19.85
C ARG A 81 -6.93 -3.77 -19.17
N VAL A 82 -6.86 -2.84 -18.22
CA VAL A 82 -5.60 -2.39 -17.59
C VAL A 82 -5.70 -2.25 -16.08
N ILE A 83 -4.62 -2.60 -15.38
CA ILE A 83 -4.40 -2.27 -13.98
C ILE A 83 -3.52 -1.02 -13.95
N ILE A 84 -3.88 -0.03 -13.14
CA ILE A 84 -3.12 1.20 -13.00
C ILE A 84 -2.39 1.18 -11.66
N PRO A 85 -1.05 1.24 -11.66
CA PRO A 85 -0.25 1.29 -10.43
C PRO A 85 -0.54 2.57 -9.65
N PHE A 86 -0.33 2.55 -8.34
CA PHE A 86 -0.50 3.77 -7.54
C PHE A 86 0.46 4.88 -7.93
N ASN A 87 1.67 4.53 -8.37
CA ASN A 87 2.72 5.46 -8.77
C ASN A 87 2.68 5.77 -10.27
N ILE A 88 3.00 7.02 -10.59
CA ILE A 88 3.03 7.54 -11.96
C ILE A 88 4.48 7.62 -12.42
N ALA A 89 4.81 7.08 -13.59
CA ALA A 89 6.19 7.02 -14.06
C ALA A 89 6.33 7.17 -15.57
N CYS A 90 7.40 7.83 -16.01
CA CYS A 90 7.65 8.10 -17.44
C CYS A 90 8.31 6.93 -18.18
N GLY A 91 8.96 5.99 -17.49
CA GLY A 91 9.70 4.88 -18.10
C GLY A 91 11.11 5.24 -18.64
N GLU A 92 11.51 6.51 -18.65
CA GLU A 92 12.72 6.97 -19.37
C GLU A 92 13.77 7.62 -18.49
N CYS A 93 13.40 8.19 -17.33
CA CYS A 93 14.35 8.84 -16.43
C CYS A 93 15.30 7.83 -15.75
N HIS A 94 16.30 8.33 -15.05
CA HIS A 94 17.27 7.50 -14.32
C HIS A 94 16.58 6.52 -13.38
N TYR A 95 15.63 6.98 -12.59
CA TYR A 95 14.94 6.13 -11.60
C TYR A 95 14.10 5.04 -12.26
N CYS A 96 13.33 5.37 -13.30
CA CYS A 96 12.54 4.38 -14.02
C CYS A 96 13.41 3.28 -14.66
N LYS A 97 14.56 3.65 -15.24
CA LYS A 97 15.51 2.68 -15.83
C LYS A 97 16.23 1.81 -14.81
N ASN A 98 16.20 2.18 -13.53
CA ASN A 98 16.80 1.43 -12.43
C ASN A 98 15.76 0.77 -11.51
N HIS A 99 14.53 0.58 -12.00
CA HIS A 99 13.44 -0.06 -11.25
C HIS A 99 13.09 0.65 -9.94
N LEU A 100 13.14 1.98 -9.98
CA LEU A 100 12.72 2.89 -8.90
C LEU A 100 11.62 3.82 -9.41
N GLU A 101 10.63 3.28 -10.10
CA GLU A 101 9.56 4.02 -10.77
C GLU A 101 8.76 4.89 -9.80
N SER A 102 8.67 4.47 -8.53
CA SER A 102 8.06 5.27 -7.47
C SER A 102 8.79 6.59 -7.15
N GLN A 103 9.97 6.80 -7.75
CA GLN A 103 10.80 8.00 -7.61
C GLN A 103 11.02 8.71 -8.96
N CYS A 104 10.07 8.60 -9.89
CA CYS A 104 10.18 9.18 -11.22
C CYS A 104 10.36 10.71 -11.20
N ASP A 105 11.46 11.22 -11.76
CA ASP A 105 11.75 12.67 -11.84
C ASP A 105 10.74 13.46 -12.68
N ASN A 106 10.17 12.82 -13.71
CA ASN A 106 9.32 13.50 -14.69
C ASN A 106 7.84 13.51 -14.30
N SER A 107 7.47 12.89 -13.18
CA SER A 107 6.07 12.73 -12.78
C SER A 107 5.61 13.78 -11.76
N ASN A 108 6.54 14.44 -11.04
CA ASN A 108 6.19 15.39 -9.99
C ASN A 108 7.02 16.67 -10.09
N ASP A 109 6.41 17.74 -10.57
CA ASP A 109 7.04 19.06 -10.67
C ASP A 109 7.11 19.79 -9.31
N ASN A 110 6.52 19.24 -8.24
CA ASN A 110 6.32 19.92 -6.97
C ASN A 110 7.29 19.48 -5.85
N GLY A 111 8.24 18.58 -6.12
CA GLY A 111 9.15 18.12 -5.07
C GLY A 111 10.03 16.93 -5.46
N ASP A 112 10.78 16.44 -4.47
CA ASP A 112 11.79 15.38 -4.63
C ASP A 112 11.19 13.96 -4.58
N MET A 113 9.88 13.81 -4.44
CA MET A 113 9.18 12.52 -4.44
C MET A 113 8.54 12.26 -5.79
N GLY A 114 8.38 11.00 -6.16
CA GLY A 114 7.58 10.62 -7.32
C GLY A 114 6.08 10.99 -7.17
N ALA A 115 5.32 10.85 -8.24
CA ALA A 115 3.90 11.15 -8.23
C ALA A 115 3.05 9.92 -7.95
N TYR A 116 1.93 10.14 -7.25
CA TYR A 116 0.93 9.12 -6.92
C TYR A 116 -0.46 9.63 -7.24
N PHE A 117 -1.33 8.74 -7.71
CA PHE A 117 -2.74 9.07 -7.91
C PHE A 117 -3.43 9.33 -6.57
N GLY A 118 -4.33 10.31 -6.52
CA GLY A 118 -5.27 10.50 -5.43
C GLY A 118 -4.69 10.67 -4.04
N TYR A 119 -3.44 11.13 -3.91
CA TYR A 119 -2.81 11.19 -2.60
C TYR A 119 -2.59 12.61 -2.06
N SER A 120 -1.95 13.51 -2.78
CA SER A 120 -1.85 14.93 -2.38
C SER A 120 -1.13 15.79 -3.41
N GLY A 121 -1.11 17.12 -3.19
CA GLY A 121 -0.30 18.05 -3.98
C GLY A 121 1.21 17.81 -3.87
N THR A 122 1.68 17.25 -2.75
CA THR A 122 3.11 16.92 -2.56
C THR A 122 3.59 15.76 -3.42
N THR A 123 2.66 14.92 -3.88
CA THR A 123 2.91 13.79 -4.77
C THR A 123 2.37 14.04 -6.19
N GLY A 124 2.50 15.26 -6.68
CA GLY A 124 2.16 15.66 -8.03
C GLY A 124 0.72 16.18 -8.22
N GLY A 125 -0.16 16.01 -7.24
CA GLY A 125 -1.54 16.55 -7.28
C GLY A 125 -2.48 15.87 -8.29
N TYR A 126 -2.17 14.68 -8.76
CA TYR A 126 -3.02 13.94 -9.69
C TYR A 126 -4.30 13.45 -9.02
N PRO A 127 -5.47 13.66 -9.64
CA PRO A 127 -6.73 13.09 -9.14
C PRO A 127 -6.67 11.58 -9.00
N GLY A 128 -7.43 11.04 -8.05
CA GLY A 128 -7.47 9.61 -7.76
C GLY A 128 -8.43 8.82 -8.65
N GLY A 129 -8.34 7.51 -8.51
CA GLY A 129 -9.11 6.53 -9.28
C GLY A 129 -10.34 5.98 -8.56
N GLN A 130 -10.75 6.50 -7.39
CA GLN A 130 -12.06 6.18 -6.82
C GLN A 130 -13.15 7.01 -7.50
N ALA A 131 -13.31 6.79 -8.82
CA ALA A 131 -14.15 7.55 -9.72
C ALA A 131 -14.63 6.67 -10.89
N GLU A 132 -15.61 7.14 -11.66
CA GLU A 132 -16.07 6.44 -12.88
C GLU A 132 -15.01 6.44 -14.00
N TYR A 133 -14.19 7.50 -14.07
CA TYR A 133 -13.11 7.63 -15.06
C TYR A 133 -11.85 8.19 -14.42
N LEU A 134 -10.70 7.83 -14.99
CA LEU A 134 -9.38 8.32 -14.58
C LEU A 134 -8.53 8.67 -15.78
N ARG A 135 -7.90 9.86 -15.78
CA ARG A 135 -6.80 10.20 -16.69
C ARG A 135 -5.50 9.59 -16.16
N VAL A 136 -4.81 8.86 -17.02
CA VAL A 136 -3.53 8.22 -16.73
C VAL A 136 -2.45 8.87 -17.59
N PRO A 137 -1.52 9.64 -17.02
CA PRO A 137 -0.39 10.20 -17.74
C PRO A 137 0.67 9.13 -18.01
N PHE A 138 1.57 9.40 -18.97
CA PHE A 138 2.61 8.45 -19.39
C PHE A 138 2.03 7.07 -19.70
N ALA A 139 0.93 7.04 -20.44
CA ALA A 139 0.13 5.85 -20.68
C ALA A 139 0.87 4.72 -21.39
N ASN A 140 2.00 5.00 -22.06
CA ASN A 140 2.86 3.96 -22.60
C ASN A 140 3.63 3.18 -21.53
N PHE A 141 3.62 3.63 -20.25
CA PHE A 141 4.37 3.00 -19.18
C PHE A 141 3.56 2.81 -17.87
N THR A 142 2.71 3.77 -17.50
CA THR A 142 1.95 3.77 -16.23
C THR A 142 0.71 2.86 -16.33
N HIS A 143 0.91 1.59 -16.66
CA HIS A 143 -0.15 0.57 -16.68
C HIS A 143 0.42 -0.84 -16.77
N PHE A 144 -0.41 -1.81 -16.44
CA PHE A 144 -0.24 -3.21 -16.83
C PHE A 144 -1.44 -3.66 -17.65
N LYS A 145 -1.20 -4.04 -18.91
CA LYS A 145 -2.25 -4.55 -19.80
C LYS A 145 -2.54 -6.01 -19.46
N ILE A 146 -3.79 -6.30 -19.14
CA ILE A 146 -4.28 -7.65 -18.85
C ILE A 146 -4.46 -8.39 -20.19
N PRO A 147 -3.96 -9.62 -20.32
CA PRO A 147 -4.23 -10.46 -21.49
C PRO A 147 -5.72 -10.69 -21.70
N GLU A 148 -6.18 -10.68 -22.96
CA GLU A 148 -7.60 -10.88 -23.31
C GLU A 148 -8.14 -12.26 -22.85
N THR A 149 -7.26 -13.24 -22.67
CA THR A 149 -7.59 -14.59 -22.19
C THR A 149 -7.77 -14.68 -20.67
N CYS A 150 -7.55 -13.58 -19.94
CA CYS A 150 -7.70 -13.59 -18.49
C CYS A 150 -9.16 -13.41 -18.07
N GLU A 151 -9.70 -14.41 -17.42
CA GLU A 151 -11.09 -14.43 -16.89
C GLU A 151 -11.18 -14.04 -15.41
N GLU A 152 -10.05 -13.78 -14.73
CA GLU A 152 -10.07 -13.38 -13.32
C GLU A 152 -10.86 -12.08 -13.15
N PRO A 153 -11.72 -12.01 -12.11
CA PRO A 153 -12.55 -10.83 -11.87
C PRO A 153 -11.74 -9.63 -11.42
N ASP A 154 -12.20 -8.42 -11.79
CA ASP A 154 -11.50 -7.17 -11.56
C ASP A 154 -11.21 -6.89 -10.08
N GLU A 155 -12.12 -7.26 -9.18
CA GLU A 155 -11.94 -7.09 -7.74
C GLU A 155 -10.76 -7.88 -7.16
N LYS A 156 -10.41 -9.02 -7.78
CA LYS A 156 -9.20 -9.77 -7.42
C LYS A 156 -7.94 -9.15 -8.01
N LEU A 157 -8.03 -8.60 -9.21
CA LEU A 157 -6.86 -8.04 -9.91
C LEU A 157 -6.51 -6.62 -9.43
N ALA A 158 -7.49 -5.86 -8.96
CA ALA A 158 -7.27 -4.48 -8.50
C ALA A 158 -6.22 -4.37 -7.39
N VAL A 159 -6.08 -5.38 -6.53
CA VAL A 159 -5.07 -5.35 -5.45
C VAL A 159 -3.62 -5.43 -5.94
N ILE A 160 -3.41 -5.79 -7.23
CA ILE A 160 -2.09 -5.76 -7.87
C ILE A 160 -1.60 -4.31 -8.06
N ALA A 161 -2.53 -3.35 -8.14
CA ALA A 161 -2.21 -1.94 -8.29
C ALA A 161 -1.37 -1.37 -7.13
N ASP A 162 -1.45 -1.98 -5.93
CA ASP A 162 -0.70 -1.58 -4.75
C ASP A 162 -0.52 -2.74 -3.76
N ALA A 163 -1.54 -3.09 -2.96
CA ALA A 163 -1.39 -3.86 -1.73
C ALA A 163 -0.67 -5.20 -1.92
N MET A 164 -0.99 -5.96 -2.96
CA MET A 164 -0.32 -7.23 -3.27
C MET A 164 1.14 -6.99 -3.66
N THR A 165 1.38 -6.05 -4.54
CA THR A 165 2.70 -5.75 -5.09
C THR A 165 3.60 -5.12 -4.03
N THR A 166 3.06 -4.23 -3.19
CA THR A 166 3.77 -3.64 -2.05
C THR A 166 4.12 -4.71 -1.01
N GLY A 167 3.22 -5.67 -0.77
CA GLY A 167 3.49 -6.83 0.09
C GLY A 167 4.64 -7.70 -0.44
N PHE A 168 4.68 -7.96 -1.76
CA PHE A 168 5.80 -8.68 -2.38
C PHE A 168 7.12 -7.90 -2.28
N TRP A 169 7.09 -6.62 -2.68
CA TRP A 169 8.27 -5.74 -2.61
C TRP A 169 8.83 -5.68 -1.20
N SER A 170 7.99 -5.66 -0.17
CA SER A 170 8.45 -5.65 1.23
C SER A 170 9.35 -6.84 1.55
N VAL A 171 8.97 -8.00 1.08
CA VAL A 171 9.69 -9.26 1.30
C VAL A 171 10.96 -9.33 0.46
N ASP A 172 10.86 -8.92 -0.80
CA ASP A 172 11.97 -8.91 -1.76
C ASP A 172 13.05 -7.90 -1.36
N ASN A 173 12.63 -6.65 -1.07
CA ASN A 173 13.53 -5.60 -0.62
C ASN A 173 14.16 -5.91 0.74
N ALA A 174 13.44 -6.58 1.65
CA ALA A 174 13.99 -7.05 2.92
C ALA A 174 15.11 -8.10 2.73
N GLY A 175 15.13 -8.76 1.59
CA GLY A 175 16.06 -9.84 1.29
C GLY A 175 15.72 -11.13 2.03
N VAL A 176 14.44 -11.42 2.22
CA VAL A 176 13.97 -12.69 2.80
C VAL A 176 14.42 -13.85 1.93
N LYS A 177 14.95 -14.88 2.56
CA LYS A 177 15.50 -16.06 1.89
C LYS A 177 15.14 -17.36 2.62
N ASP A 178 15.49 -18.46 2.00
CA ASP A 178 15.28 -19.80 2.55
C ASP A 178 15.85 -19.95 3.96
N GLY A 179 15.04 -20.50 4.84
CA GLY A 179 15.37 -20.75 6.24
C GLY A 179 15.19 -19.58 7.20
N ASP A 180 14.86 -18.37 6.74
CA ASP A 180 14.67 -17.20 7.60
C ASP A 180 13.45 -17.33 8.53
N THR A 181 13.57 -16.77 9.72
CA THR A 181 12.44 -16.44 10.60
C THR A 181 12.05 -14.99 10.34
N VAL A 182 10.80 -14.77 9.95
CA VAL A 182 10.26 -13.44 9.61
C VAL A 182 9.14 -13.07 10.55
N ILE A 183 9.16 -11.84 11.06
CA ILE A 183 8.05 -11.23 11.78
C ILE A 183 7.42 -10.18 10.86
N VAL A 184 6.10 -10.21 10.72
CA VAL A 184 5.33 -9.20 9.99
C VAL A 184 4.45 -8.46 10.99
N LEU A 185 4.70 -7.18 11.17
CA LEU A 185 3.89 -6.29 12.00
C LEU A 185 2.76 -5.73 11.15
N GLY A 186 1.53 -5.96 11.59
CA GLY A 186 0.30 -5.61 10.88
C GLY A 186 -0.26 -6.78 10.05
N CYS A 187 -1.56 -7.04 10.23
CA CYS A 187 -2.37 -7.99 9.46
C CYS A 187 -3.40 -7.25 8.57
N GLY A 188 -3.06 -6.04 8.14
CA GLY A 188 -3.77 -5.36 7.05
C GLY A 188 -3.44 -5.99 5.68
N PRO A 189 -4.00 -5.48 4.57
CA PRO A 189 -3.82 -6.06 3.24
C PRO A 189 -2.36 -6.29 2.85
N VAL A 190 -1.50 -5.27 3.02
CA VAL A 190 -0.05 -5.37 2.71
C VAL A 190 0.62 -6.43 3.57
N GLY A 191 0.35 -6.45 4.89
CA GLY A 191 0.94 -7.44 5.80
C GLY A 191 0.49 -8.86 5.50
N LEU A 192 -0.78 -9.07 5.15
CA LEU A 192 -1.30 -10.38 4.74
C LEU A 192 -0.62 -10.89 3.45
N PHE A 193 -0.40 -10.03 2.46
CA PHE A 193 0.36 -10.40 1.29
C PHE A 193 1.83 -10.64 1.61
N ALA A 194 2.49 -9.81 2.43
CA ALA A 194 3.86 -10.04 2.85
C ALA A 194 4.04 -11.41 3.51
N GLN A 195 3.10 -11.84 4.37
CA GLN A 195 3.12 -13.18 4.98
C GLN A 195 3.10 -14.30 3.93
N LYS A 196 2.24 -14.21 2.90
CA LYS A 196 2.19 -15.19 1.79
C LYS A 196 3.53 -15.23 1.04
N PHE A 197 4.11 -14.08 0.78
CA PHE A 197 5.36 -13.97 0.04
C PHE A 197 6.59 -14.39 0.85
N CYS A 198 6.56 -14.28 2.18
CA CYS A 198 7.59 -14.87 3.03
C CYS A 198 7.71 -16.39 2.79
N TRP A 199 6.59 -17.10 2.73
CA TRP A 199 6.58 -18.53 2.39
C TRP A 199 7.09 -18.80 0.98
N LEU A 200 6.67 -17.98 0.01
CA LEU A 200 7.13 -18.11 -1.38
C LEU A 200 8.64 -17.93 -1.53
N LYS A 201 9.26 -17.11 -0.67
CA LYS A 201 10.72 -16.90 -0.61
C LYS A 201 11.46 -17.95 0.26
N GLY A 202 10.74 -18.95 0.79
CA GLY A 202 11.34 -20.04 1.56
C GLY A 202 11.55 -19.74 3.04
N ALA A 203 10.88 -18.74 3.61
CA ALA A 203 10.94 -18.51 5.06
C ALA A 203 10.58 -19.80 5.81
N LYS A 204 11.33 -20.13 6.84
CA LYS A 204 11.11 -21.30 7.69
C LYS A 204 10.01 -21.07 8.73
N ARG A 205 9.84 -19.82 9.15
CA ARG A 205 8.90 -19.43 10.19
C ARG A 205 8.40 -18.01 9.92
N VAL A 206 7.08 -17.82 9.96
CA VAL A 206 6.45 -16.50 9.79
C VAL A 206 5.54 -16.25 10.97
N ILE A 207 5.74 -15.10 11.64
CA ILE A 207 4.96 -14.65 12.80
C ILE A 207 4.28 -13.36 12.43
N ALA A 208 2.95 -13.34 12.50
CA ALA A 208 2.12 -12.18 12.27
C ALA A 208 1.74 -11.52 13.59
N VAL A 209 1.91 -10.22 13.69
CA VAL A 209 1.64 -9.43 14.89
C VAL A 209 0.59 -8.37 14.59
N ASP A 210 -0.50 -8.34 15.35
CA ASP A 210 -1.56 -7.34 15.25
C ASP A 210 -2.29 -7.27 16.62
N TYR A 211 -3.29 -6.41 16.76
CA TYR A 211 -4.20 -6.43 17.92
C TYR A 211 -5.64 -6.75 17.53
N VAL A 212 -5.94 -6.73 16.24
CA VAL A 212 -7.28 -6.99 15.71
C VAL A 212 -7.50 -8.48 15.58
N ASN A 213 -8.25 -9.07 16.48
CA ASN A 213 -8.41 -10.53 16.57
C ASN A 213 -8.89 -11.19 15.27
N TYR A 214 -9.89 -10.64 14.57
CA TYR A 214 -10.36 -11.26 13.33
C TYR A 214 -9.27 -11.26 12.25
N ARG A 215 -8.42 -10.23 12.17
CA ARG A 215 -7.28 -10.16 11.24
C ARG A 215 -6.22 -11.19 11.58
N LEU A 216 -5.91 -11.38 12.85
CA LEU A 216 -5.00 -12.43 13.32
C LEU A 216 -5.54 -13.82 12.98
N GLN A 217 -6.82 -14.09 13.24
CA GLN A 217 -7.45 -15.37 12.91
C GLN A 217 -7.51 -15.60 11.39
N HIS A 218 -7.74 -14.54 10.62
CA HIS A 218 -7.66 -14.60 9.16
C HIS A 218 -6.24 -14.98 8.70
N ALA A 219 -5.20 -14.29 9.17
CA ALA A 219 -3.80 -14.59 8.88
C ALA A 219 -3.45 -16.07 9.22
N LYS A 220 -3.83 -16.52 10.42
CA LYS A 220 -3.61 -17.92 10.84
C LYS A 220 -4.30 -18.92 9.91
N ARG A 221 -5.56 -18.65 9.52
CA ARG A 221 -6.36 -19.56 8.70
C ARG A 221 -5.88 -19.60 7.25
N THR A 222 -5.64 -18.44 6.63
CA THR A 222 -5.31 -18.33 5.19
C THR A 222 -3.82 -18.47 4.92
N ASN A 223 -2.97 -17.82 5.72
CA ASN A 223 -1.53 -17.78 5.48
C ASN A 223 -0.74 -18.81 6.30
N LYS A 224 -1.40 -19.54 7.21
CA LYS A 224 -0.75 -20.58 8.05
C LYS A 224 0.42 -20.04 8.86
N VAL A 225 0.34 -18.82 9.34
CA VAL A 225 1.36 -18.16 10.16
C VAL A 225 1.09 -18.35 11.66
N GLU A 226 2.12 -18.21 12.47
CA GLU A 226 1.97 -18.01 13.90
C GLU A 226 1.40 -16.59 14.14
N ILE A 227 0.58 -16.45 15.16
CA ILE A 227 -0.04 -15.16 15.48
C ILE A 227 0.32 -14.71 16.88
N VAL A 228 0.55 -13.42 17.04
CA VAL A 228 0.78 -12.77 18.33
C VAL A 228 -0.10 -11.53 18.41
N ASN A 229 -0.98 -11.49 19.42
CA ASN A 229 -1.67 -10.26 19.77
C ASN A 229 -0.74 -9.42 20.65
N PHE A 230 -0.37 -8.23 20.18
CA PHE A 230 0.57 -7.42 20.95
C PHE A 230 -0.04 -6.84 22.25
N GLU A 231 -1.36 -6.81 22.37
CA GLU A 231 -2.03 -6.38 23.62
C GLU A 231 -1.94 -7.42 24.75
N ASP A 232 -1.61 -8.68 24.42
CA ASP A 232 -1.45 -9.74 25.42
C ASP A 232 -0.07 -9.67 26.14
N HIS A 233 0.79 -8.73 25.75
CA HIS A 233 2.18 -8.64 26.24
C HIS A 233 2.55 -7.21 26.64
N GLU A 234 3.08 -7.02 27.83
CA GLU A 234 3.55 -5.71 28.32
C GLU A 234 4.71 -5.17 27.45
N ASN A 235 5.62 -6.05 27.04
CA ASN A 235 6.72 -5.75 26.10
C ASN A 235 6.77 -6.78 24.98
N VAL A 236 5.98 -6.56 23.95
CA VAL A 236 5.84 -7.50 22.84
C VAL A 236 7.15 -7.66 22.05
N GLY A 237 7.96 -6.62 21.89
CA GLY A 237 9.25 -6.72 21.20
C GLY A 237 10.22 -7.68 21.92
N SER A 238 10.28 -7.62 23.23
CA SER A 238 11.05 -8.56 24.07
C SER A 238 10.51 -9.98 24.00
N TYR A 239 9.20 -10.14 24.04
CA TYR A 239 8.53 -11.43 23.88
C TYR A 239 8.84 -12.06 22.51
N LEU A 240 8.72 -11.29 21.44
CA LEU A 240 9.05 -11.76 20.07
C LEU A 240 10.50 -12.19 19.96
N LYS A 241 11.42 -11.45 20.60
CA LYS A 241 12.84 -11.82 20.63
C LYS A 241 13.07 -13.12 21.39
N GLU A 242 12.34 -13.35 22.49
CA GLU A 242 12.44 -14.59 23.29
C GLU A 242 11.95 -15.80 22.48
N ILE A 243 10.75 -15.75 21.91
CA ILE A 243 10.15 -16.88 21.17
C ILE A 243 10.90 -17.21 19.88
N THR A 244 11.67 -16.25 19.36
CA THR A 244 12.56 -16.44 18.21
C THR A 244 14.01 -16.75 18.60
N LYS A 245 14.27 -16.96 19.91
CA LYS A 245 15.59 -17.35 20.45
C LYS A 245 16.70 -16.37 20.08
N GLY A 246 16.44 -15.08 20.23
CA GLY A 246 17.43 -14.02 20.00
C GLY A 246 17.05 -12.99 18.95
N GLY A 247 15.89 -13.11 18.34
CA GLY A 247 15.30 -12.21 17.36
C GLY A 247 15.11 -12.84 15.98
N ALA A 248 14.24 -12.26 15.18
CA ALA A 248 13.97 -12.67 13.81
C ALA A 248 15.08 -12.21 12.84
N ASP A 249 15.29 -12.96 11.76
CA ASP A 249 16.20 -12.58 10.66
C ASP A 249 15.72 -11.29 9.97
N VAL A 250 14.42 -11.19 9.76
CA VAL A 250 13.76 -10.06 9.15
C VAL A 250 12.53 -9.68 9.95
N VAL A 251 12.32 -8.37 10.15
CA VAL A 251 11.06 -7.82 10.66
C VAL A 251 10.51 -6.83 9.62
N ILE A 252 9.29 -7.06 9.17
CA ILE A 252 8.60 -6.21 8.20
C ILE A 252 7.58 -5.37 8.95
N ASP A 253 7.74 -4.06 8.92
CA ASP A 253 6.78 -3.10 9.43
C ASP A 253 5.80 -2.73 8.30
N ALA A 254 4.58 -3.28 8.37
CA ALA A 254 3.47 -2.98 7.48
C ALA A 254 2.37 -2.15 8.18
N VAL A 255 2.73 -1.43 9.24
CA VAL A 255 1.85 -0.56 10.04
C VAL A 255 2.16 0.91 9.78
N GLY A 256 3.43 1.30 9.95
CA GLY A 256 3.84 2.69 9.83
C GLY A 256 3.28 3.59 10.95
N MET A 257 2.96 4.83 10.59
CA MET A 257 2.48 5.84 11.55
C MET A 257 1.05 5.61 12.09
N ASP A 258 0.32 4.62 11.57
CA ASP A 258 -1.01 4.20 12.09
C ASP A 258 -0.91 3.31 13.34
N GLY A 259 0.29 3.07 13.86
CA GLY A 259 0.48 2.37 15.12
C GLY A 259 -0.20 3.05 16.30
N LYS A 260 -0.43 2.31 17.39
CA LYS A 260 -0.92 2.92 18.64
C LYS A 260 0.08 3.96 19.13
N MET A 261 -0.39 5.20 19.28
CA MET A 261 0.40 6.30 19.83
C MET A 261 0.41 6.23 21.37
N THR A 262 1.54 6.56 21.96
CA THR A 262 1.63 6.95 23.37
C THR A 262 0.98 8.31 23.58
N ASP A 263 0.62 8.66 24.81
CA ASP A 263 0.06 9.99 25.13
C ASP A 263 0.98 11.13 24.69
N MET A 264 2.29 10.93 24.79
CA MET A 264 3.29 11.90 24.35
C MET A 264 3.35 12.04 22.81
N GLU A 265 3.29 10.93 22.08
CA GLU A 265 3.23 10.94 20.61
C GLU A 265 1.92 11.57 20.12
N PHE A 266 0.80 11.27 20.78
CA PHE A 266 -0.50 11.86 20.45
C PHE A 266 -0.47 13.39 20.63
N LEU A 267 0.06 13.88 21.77
CA LEU A 267 0.19 15.31 22.03
C LEU A 267 1.13 15.99 21.01
N ALA A 268 2.28 15.38 20.73
CA ALA A 268 3.23 15.91 19.76
C ALA A 268 2.68 15.93 18.32
N SER A 269 1.88 14.93 17.95
CA SER A 269 1.16 14.88 16.66
C SER A 269 0.15 16.02 16.55
N GLY A 270 -0.65 16.24 17.58
CA GLY A 270 -1.61 17.35 17.64
C GLY A 270 -0.97 18.73 17.51
N MET A 271 0.27 18.89 18.00
CA MET A 271 1.08 20.11 17.84
C MET A 271 1.85 20.17 16.51
N LYS A 272 1.65 19.21 15.59
CA LYS A 272 2.39 19.06 14.32
C LYS A 272 3.92 18.93 14.49
N LEU A 273 4.37 18.45 15.65
CA LEU A 273 5.76 18.19 15.97
C LEU A 273 6.19 16.75 15.64
N HIS A 274 5.21 15.88 15.37
CA HIS A 274 5.39 14.44 15.13
C HIS A 274 4.50 13.96 13.98
N GLY A 275 4.99 13.02 13.18
CA GLY A 275 4.29 12.50 12.00
C GLY A 275 3.39 11.28 12.28
N GLY A 276 3.15 10.91 13.56
CA GLY A 276 2.40 9.72 13.95
C GLY A 276 3.16 8.84 14.95
N ALA A 277 2.75 7.57 15.11
CA ALA A 277 3.39 6.64 16.04
C ALA A 277 4.71 6.08 15.50
N LEU A 278 5.70 5.89 16.39
CA LEU A 278 6.95 5.16 16.11
C LEU A 278 6.93 3.75 16.72
N SER A 279 5.85 3.37 17.37
CA SER A 279 5.72 2.16 18.17
C SER A 279 6.01 0.86 17.40
N ALA A 280 5.54 0.77 16.14
CA ALA A 280 5.80 -0.39 15.29
C ALA A 280 7.29 -0.52 14.97
N PHE A 281 7.98 0.57 14.64
CA PHE A 281 9.42 0.57 14.39
C PHE A 281 10.23 0.21 15.66
N ILE A 282 9.84 0.73 16.82
CA ILE A 282 10.48 0.39 18.10
C ILE A 282 10.32 -1.10 18.38
N MET A 283 9.11 -1.65 18.22
CA MET A 283 8.85 -3.08 18.33
C MET A 283 9.73 -3.89 17.37
N ALA A 284 9.82 -3.47 16.10
CA ALA A 284 10.69 -4.09 15.11
C ALA A 284 12.16 -4.10 15.55
N SER A 285 12.64 -2.95 16.08
CA SER A 285 14.01 -2.83 16.56
C SER A 285 14.33 -3.76 17.72
N GLN A 286 13.38 -4.02 18.60
CA GLN A 286 13.54 -4.95 19.72
C GLN A 286 13.49 -6.42 19.27
N ALA A 287 12.61 -6.73 18.30
CA ALA A 287 12.33 -8.10 17.85
C ALA A 287 13.35 -8.65 16.85
N VAL A 288 14.08 -7.79 16.14
CA VAL A 288 15.09 -8.20 15.15
C VAL A 288 16.39 -8.70 15.85
N ARG A 289 17.02 -9.73 15.28
CA ARG A 289 18.33 -10.21 15.77
C ARG A 289 19.47 -9.27 15.43
N LYS A 290 20.65 -9.48 16.04
CA LYS A 290 21.89 -8.83 15.61
C LYS A 290 22.19 -9.17 14.14
N GLY A 291 22.56 -8.17 13.35
CA GLY A 291 22.81 -8.31 11.91
C GLY A 291 21.56 -8.61 11.07
N GLY A 292 20.36 -8.55 11.66
CA GLY A 292 19.11 -8.74 10.94
C GLY A 292 18.65 -7.49 10.18
N THR A 293 17.51 -7.59 9.51
CA THR A 293 16.95 -6.51 8.68
C THR A 293 15.59 -6.08 9.20
N ILE A 294 15.38 -4.77 9.29
CA ILE A 294 14.06 -4.16 9.44
C ILE A 294 13.67 -3.58 8.08
N GLN A 295 12.55 -4.04 7.55
CA GLN A 295 11.93 -3.46 6.37
C GLN A 295 10.79 -2.53 6.79
N VAL A 296 10.93 -1.26 6.49
CA VAL A 296 9.89 -0.25 6.72
C VAL A 296 9.08 -0.09 5.44
N THR A 297 7.87 -0.59 5.45
CA THR A 297 6.90 -0.51 4.35
C THR A 297 5.74 0.40 4.70
N GLY A 298 5.35 0.38 5.99
CA GLY A 298 4.37 1.32 6.50
C GLY A 298 4.81 2.77 6.29
N VAL A 299 3.85 3.65 6.03
CA VAL A 299 4.12 5.06 5.74
C VAL A 299 4.50 5.81 7.02
N TYR A 300 5.59 6.54 6.96
CA TYR A 300 6.01 7.48 7.99
C TYR A 300 6.16 8.89 7.40
N GLY A 301 5.53 9.87 8.02
CA GLY A 301 5.60 11.27 7.60
C GLY A 301 6.36 12.14 8.60
N GLY A 302 7.20 13.06 8.11
CA GLY A 302 7.86 14.06 8.94
C GLY A 302 9.07 13.54 9.73
N ARG A 303 9.27 14.09 10.94
CA ARG A 303 10.43 13.80 11.80
C ARG A 303 9.97 13.07 13.06
N TYR A 304 10.80 12.17 13.55
CA TYR A 304 10.54 11.37 14.74
C TYR A 304 11.62 11.56 15.80
N ASN A 305 11.21 11.89 17.01
CA ASN A 305 12.08 11.87 18.19
C ASN A 305 12.11 10.45 18.77
N GLY A 306 13.20 10.10 19.47
CA GLY A 306 13.33 8.79 20.11
C GLY A 306 13.68 7.64 19.16
N PHE A 307 14.13 7.94 17.94
CA PHE A 307 14.60 6.91 17.01
C PHE A 307 15.84 6.18 17.59
N PRO A 308 15.81 4.83 17.69
CA PRO A 308 16.82 4.07 18.43
C PRO A 308 18.12 3.84 17.65
N LEU A 309 18.70 4.91 17.06
CA LEU A 309 19.86 4.82 16.17
C LEU A 309 21.07 4.14 16.82
N GLY A 310 21.35 4.45 18.10
CA GLY A 310 22.48 3.86 18.82
C GLY A 310 22.37 2.35 18.99
N ASP A 311 21.17 1.85 19.31
CA ASP A 311 20.88 0.42 19.43
C ASP A 311 21.01 -0.29 18.07
N ILE A 312 20.47 0.30 17.01
CA ILE A 312 20.58 -0.18 15.64
C ILE A 312 22.05 -0.32 15.22
N MET A 313 22.85 0.71 15.45
CA MET A 313 24.27 0.69 15.14
C MET A 313 25.02 -0.38 15.91
N GLN A 314 24.82 -0.46 17.24
CA GLN A 314 25.53 -1.43 18.11
C GLN A 314 25.23 -2.88 17.78
N ARG A 315 24.06 -3.17 17.19
CA ARG A 315 23.64 -4.51 16.81
C ARG A 315 23.80 -4.83 15.32
N ASN A 316 24.41 -3.93 14.54
CA ASN A 316 24.55 -4.05 13.07
C ASN A 316 23.21 -4.34 12.36
N ILE A 317 22.13 -3.69 12.77
CA ILE A 317 20.81 -3.86 12.15
C ILE A 317 20.77 -3.11 10.83
N ASN A 318 20.28 -3.77 9.79
CA ASN A 318 20.02 -3.15 8.51
C ASN A 318 18.60 -2.55 8.50
N ILE A 319 18.45 -1.33 8.01
CA ILE A 319 17.15 -0.73 7.75
C ILE A 319 17.00 -0.58 6.24
N ARG A 320 15.90 -1.10 5.72
CA ARG A 320 15.47 -0.91 4.34
C ARG A 320 14.10 -0.26 4.32
N SER A 321 13.90 0.68 3.42
CA SER A 321 12.64 1.45 3.35
C SER A 321 12.45 1.98 1.94
N GLY A 322 11.31 2.56 1.66
CA GLY A 322 11.00 3.23 0.41
C GLY A 322 9.54 3.07 0.02
N GLN A 323 9.23 3.52 -1.19
CA GLN A 323 7.94 3.31 -1.84
C GLN A 323 8.09 2.21 -2.90
N ALA A 324 7.17 1.28 -2.92
CA ALA A 324 7.21 0.13 -3.84
C ALA A 324 7.22 0.58 -5.32
N PRO A 325 8.17 0.12 -6.13
CA PRO A 325 8.17 0.33 -7.58
C PRO A 325 7.18 -0.66 -8.24
N VAL A 326 5.88 -0.39 -8.06
CA VAL A 326 4.80 -1.34 -8.40
C VAL A 326 4.84 -1.75 -9.86
N ILE A 327 5.09 -0.82 -10.76
CA ILE A 327 5.13 -1.08 -12.21
C ILE A 327 6.09 -2.23 -12.55
N HIS A 328 7.26 -2.25 -11.92
CA HIS A 328 8.27 -3.29 -12.11
C HIS A 328 7.76 -4.69 -11.75
N TYR A 329 7.00 -4.80 -10.67
CA TYR A 329 6.56 -6.08 -10.13
C TYR A 329 5.21 -6.57 -10.66
N MET A 330 4.37 -5.70 -11.24
CA MET A 330 3.02 -6.07 -11.71
C MET A 330 2.99 -7.29 -12.65
N PRO A 331 3.90 -7.44 -13.62
CA PRO A 331 3.91 -8.62 -14.48
C PRO A 331 4.06 -9.93 -13.70
N TYR A 332 4.95 -9.94 -12.70
CA TYR A 332 5.17 -11.12 -11.87
C TYR A 332 3.99 -11.37 -10.92
N MET A 333 3.39 -10.33 -10.36
CA MET A 333 2.19 -10.47 -9.54
C MET A 333 1.03 -11.05 -10.34
N PHE A 334 0.84 -10.56 -11.57
CA PHE A 334 -0.17 -11.11 -12.47
C PHE A 334 0.11 -12.58 -12.81
N GLU A 335 1.35 -12.98 -13.07
CA GLU A 335 1.72 -14.39 -13.28
C GLU A 335 1.34 -15.27 -12.08
N LEU A 336 1.62 -14.82 -10.86
CA LEU A 336 1.28 -15.58 -9.65
C LEU A 336 -0.23 -15.78 -9.48
N VAL A 337 -1.03 -14.77 -9.84
CA VAL A 337 -2.50 -14.86 -9.80
C VAL A 337 -3.03 -15.76 -10.91
N SER A 338 -2.64 -15.52 -12.16
CA SER A 338 -3.13 -16.24 -13.32
C SER A 338 -2.74 -17.72 -13.33
N THR A 339 -1.65 -18.08 -12.65
CA THR A 339 -1.24 -19.49 -12.46
C THR A 339 -1.82 -20.14 -11.21
N GLY A 340 -2.62 -19.41 -10.42
CA GLY A 340 -3.20 -19.89 -9.17
C GLY A 340 -2.20 -20.11 -8.02
N LYS A 341 -0.95 -19.63 -8.15
CA LYS A 341 0.05 -19.74 -7.09
C LYS A 341 -0.30 -18.88 -5.88
N ILE A 342 -0.90 -17.72 -6.11
CA ILE A 342 -1.43 -16.83 -5.07
C ILE A 342 -2.88 -16.49 -5.42
N ASP A 343 -3.81 -16.73 -4.50
CA ASP A 343 -5.17 -16.19 -4.60
C ASP A 343 -5.25 -14.88 -3.80
N PRO A 344 -5.46 -13.73 -4.45
CA PRO A 344 -5.63 -12.47 -3.76
C PRO A 344 -7.06 -12.27 -3.24
N GLY A 345 -8.01 -13.11 -3.65
CA GLY A 345 -9.43 -12.95 -3.32
C GLY A 345 -9.73 -13.11 -1.83
N ASP A 346 -8.90 -13.86 -1.09
CA ASP A 346 -9.06 -14.00 0.36
C ASP A 346 -8.74 -12.74 1.17
N VAL A 347 -8.07 -11.75 0.57
CA VAL A 347 -7.81 -10.45 1.19
C VAL A 347 -8.95 -9.47 0.94
N VAL A 348 -9.68 -9.60 -0.18
CA VAL A 348 -10.83 -8.75 -0.51
C VAL A 348 -12.05 -9.20 0.29
N SER A 349 -12.37 -8.49 1.36
CA SER A 349 -13.47 -8.82 2.26
C SER A 349 -14.81 -8.20 1.84
N HIS A 350 -14.77 -7.04 1.18
CA HIS A 350 -15.97 -6.29 0.78
C HIS A 350 -15.86 -5.79 -0.65
N VAL A 351 -16.94 -5.94 -1.40
CA VAL A 351 -17.13 -5.33 -2.72
C VAL A 351 -18.39 -4.48 -2.65
N LEU A 352 -18.26 -3.17 -2.79
CA LEU A 352 -19.34 -2.21 -2.63
C LEU A 352 -19.49 -1.36 -3.89
N PRO A 353 -20.69 -0.86 -4.21
CA PRO A 353 -20.83 0.17 -5.24
C PRO A 353 -20.13 1.46 -4.80
N LEU A 354 -19.66 2.26 -5.76
CA LEU A 354 -18.98 3.54 -5.49
C LEU A 354 -19.83 4.46 -4.59
N SER A 355 -21.15 4.41 -4.74
CA SER A 355 -22.09 5.19 -3.92
C SER A 355 -22.03 4.88 -2.42
N GLU A 356 -21.52 3.71 -2.04
CA GLU A 356 -21.32 3.28 -0.65
C GLU A 356 -19.88 3.52 -0.15
N ALA A 357 -19.06 4.28 -0.86
CA ALA A 357 -17.68 4.53 -0.49
C ALA A 357 -17.53 5.04 0.96
N LYS A 358 -18.43 5.93 1.41
CA LYS A 358 -18.43 6.42 2.80
C LYS A 358 -18.52 5.27 3.81
N ARG A 359 -19.44 4.32 3.59
CA ARG A 359 -19.55 3.11 4.42
C ARG A 359 -18.28 2.27 4.33
N GLY A 360 -17.72 2.11 3.11
CA GLY A 360 -16.46 1.40 2.90
C GLY A 360 -15.33 1.96 3.74
N TYR A 361 -15.18 3.29 3.76
CA TYR A 361 -14.19 3.97 4.61
C TYR A 361 -14.48 3.78 6.11
N GLU A 362 -15.74 3.90 6.53
CA GLU A 362 -16.14 3.73 7.93
C GLU A 362 -15.78 2.34 8.47
N ILE A 363 -16.19 1.26 7.77
CA ILE A 363 -15.88 -0.12 8.21
C ILE A 363 -14.40 -0.44 8.16
N PHE A 364 -13.68 0.11 7.18
CA PHE A 364 -12.24 -0.11 7.03
C PHE A 364 -11.44 0.62 8.13
N ASP A 365 -11.79 1.87 8.44
CA ASP A 365 -11.15 2.69 9.49
C ASP A 365 -11.44 2.11 10.88
N THR A 366 -12.71 1.83 11.17
CA THR A 366 -13.14 1.34 12.49
C THR A 366 -12.92 -0.16 12.68
N LYS A 367 -12.43 -0.86 11.64
CA LYS A 367 -12.17 -2.31 11.65
C LYS A 367 -13.41 -3.13 12.02
N MET A 368 -14.57 -2.69 11.54
CA MET A 368 -15.86 -3.37 11.72
C MET A 368 -16.15 -4.36 10.59
N ASP A 369 -17.14 -5.20 10.75
CA ASP A 369 -17.64 -6.18 9.76
C ASP A 369 -16.53 -7.11 9.22
N ASP A 370 -15.54 -7.45 10.07
CA ASP A 370 -14.36 -8.24 9.67
C ASP A 370 -13.64 -7.68 8.42
N CYS A 371 -13.64 -6.34 8.28
CA CYS A 371 -13.13 -5.65 7.10
C CYS A 371 -11.61 -5.74 7.00
N ILE A 372 -11.13 -6.32 5.90
CA ILE A 372 -9.70 -6.39 5.55
C ILE A 372 -9.41 -5.44 4.40
N LYS A 373 -10.11 -5.60 3.26
CA LYS A 373 -9.96 -4.78 2.06
C LYS A 373 -11.32 -4.52 1.44
N VAL A 374 -11.56 -3.27 1.09
CA VAL A 374 -12.78 -2.85 0.37
C VAL A 374 -12.41 -2.54 -1.06
N VAL A 375 -13.16 -3.13 -1.99
CA VAL A 375 -13.15 -2.78 -3.42
C VAL A 375 -14.44 -2.05 -3.74
N LEU A 376 -14.32 -0.93 -4.44
CA LEU A 376 -15.44 -0.11 -4.92
C LEU A 376 -15.66 -0.37 -6.41
N LYS A 377 -16.92 -0.48 -6.81
CA LYS A 377 -17.37 -0.61 -8.21
C LYS A 377 -18.07 0.69 -8.62
N PRO A 378 -17.48 1.48 -9.51
CA PRO A 378 -18.12 2.68 -10.06
C PRO A 378 -19.36 2.42 -10.88
#